data_6fdf616a034668d9636a04fd6ad42808
#
_entry.id   6fdf616a034668d9636a04fd6ad42808
#
_cell.length_a   1.000
_cell.length_b   1.000
_cell.length_c   1.000
_cell.angle_alpha   90.00
_cell.angle_beta   90.00
_cell.angle_gamma   90.00
#
_symmetry.space_group_name_H-M   'P 1'
#
loop_
_entity.id
_entity.type
_entity.pdbx_description
1 polymer ?
#
loop_
_entity_poly.entity_id
_entity_poly.type
_entity_poly.pdbx_seq_one_letter_code
_entity_poly.pdbx_strand_id
1 'polypeptide(L)'
;MEVKAYMARLGQQARAASRQMARANTGAKNSALLAIADAIQSSRDALMAANKTDLENGRNNGLEAALLDRLELTPARIDNMIEGLHQVAALPDPVGEITDMKYRPSGIQVGKMRVPLGVIGIIYESRPNVTVEAASLCLKSGNATILRGGSEAINSNQAIARCISQGMEQAGLPAAAVQVLEITDRAAVGELITLPEYVDVIVPRGGKGLIERISKDARVPVIKHLDGICHVYIDAEADPEKAINIAVNAKTHRYGVCNAMETLLVHETVADLILPKLAERYAEHAVELRGCEQTRRILPDCTAATEDDWHTEYLAPILAIRVVADLDAAIDHINTYSSQHTDTIVTENYTLARRFLTEVDSSSVMVNASTRFADGFEYGLGAEIGISTDKIHARGPVGLDGLTSQKYVVLGDGQIRV
;
A
#
# COMPACT_ATOMS: atom_id res chain seq x y z
N MET A 1 -3.04 33.02 6.63
CA MET A 1 -2.87 32.20 7.87
C MET A 1 -1.49 31.59 7.81
N GLU A 2 -0.69 31.68 8.85
CA GLU A 2 0.63 31.03 8.87
C GLU A 2 0.44 29.49 8.81
N VAL A 3 1.08 28.81 7.87
CA VAL A 3 0.91 27.37 7.63
C VAL A 3 1.17 26.56 8.89
N LYS A 4 2.20 26.92 9.65
CA LYS A 4 2.54 26.27 10.92
C LYS A 4 1.40 26.33 11.94
N ALA A 5 0.80 27.51 12.14
CA ALA A 5 -0.34 27.66 13.07
C ALA A 5 -1.56 26.89 12.61
N TYR A 6 -1.82 26.84 11.28
CA TYR A 6 -2.89 26.04 10.69
C TYR A 6 -2.67 24.56 10.97
N MET A 7 -1.48 24.01 10.69
CA MET A 7 -1.17 22.59 10.89
C MET A 7 -1.19 22.21 12.38
N ALA A 8 -0.69 23.05 13.28
CA ALA A 8 -0.77 22.80 14.72
C ALA A 8 -2.23 22.71 15.20
N ARG A 9 -3.11 23.60 14.73
CA ARG A 9 -4.55 23.56 15.06
C ARG A 9 -5.19 22.25 14.57
N LEU A 10 -4.95 21.85 13.32
CA LEU A 10 -5.46 20.59 12.78
C LEU A 10 -4.95 19.40 13.58
N GLY A 11 -3.66 19.39 13.94
CA GLY A 11 -3.06 18.35 14.77
C GLY A 11 -3.73 18.24 16.14
N GLN A 12 -3.96 19.36 16.82
CA GLN A 12 -4.67 19.39 18.10
C GLN A 12 -6.09 18.82 18.00
N GLN A 13 -6.84 19.22 16.98
CA GLN A 13 -8.20 18.74 16.72
C GLN A 13 -8.21 17.23 16.42
N ALA A 14 -7.30 16.76 15.56
CA ALA A 14 -7.16 15.33 15.24
C ALA A 14 -6.80 14.51 16.48
N ARG A 15 -5.86 15.00 17.32
CA ARG A 15 -5.47 14.34 18.57
C ARG A 15 -6.62 14.25 19.57
N ALA A 16 -7.44 15.29 19.68
CA ALA A 16 -8.63 15.26 20.52
C ALA A 16 -9.69 14.27 19.99
N ALA A 17 -9.91 14.26 18.66
CA ALA A 17 -10.84 13.37 18.00
C ALA A 17 -10.37 11.90 18.06
N SER A 18 -9.07 11.61 17.95
CA SER A 18 -8.54 10.24 18.02
C SER A 18 -8.87 9.54 19.33
N ARG A 19 -8.90 10.28 20.44
CA ARG A 19 -9.31 9.74 21.75
C ARG A 19 -10.79 9.35 21.81
N GLN A 20 -11.64 10.01 21.02
CA GLN A 20 -13.04 9.65 20.88
C GLN A 20 -13.21 8.46 19.95
N MET A 21 -12.49 8.45 18.82
CA MET A 21 -12.48 7.33 17.89
C MET A 21 -12.02 6.02 18.52
N ALA A 22 -11.01 6.06 19.39
CA ALA A 22 -10.50 4.89 20.11
C ALA A 22 -11.54 4.23 21.03
N ARG A 23 -12.62 4.95 21.36
CA ARG A 23 -13.72 4.45 22.20
C ARG A 23 -14.99 4.15 21.40
N ALA A 24 -14.99 4.48 20.11
CA ALA A 24 -16.13 4.23 19.23
C ALA A 24 -16.33 2.73 19.04
N ASN A 25 -17.55 2.25 19.22
CA ASN A 25 -17.87 0.86 18.97
C ASN A 25 -18.00 0.58 17.46
N THR A 26 -17.93 -0.69 17.09
CA THR A 26 -18.03 -1.16 15.70
C THR A 26 -19.30 -0.67 15.01
N GLY A 27 -20.45 -0.66 15.72
CA GLY A 27 -21.73 -0.19 15.17
C GLY A 27 -21.68 1.26 14.74
N ALA A 28 -21.14 2.16 15.58
CA ALA A 28 -21.00 3.58 15.27
C ALA A 28 -20.06 3.80 14.07
N LYS A 29 -18.94 3.09 14.02
CA LYS A 29 -17.97 3.14 12.90
C LYS A 29 -18.62 2.68 11.60
N ASN A 30 -19.34 1.55 11.62
CA ASN A 30 -20.05 1.04 10.45
C ASN A 30 -21.17 1.98 10.00
N SER A 31 -21.94 2.54 10.93
CA SER A 31 -22.98 3.52 10.61
C SER A 31 -22.41 4.78 9.94
N ALA A 32 -21.22 5.25 10.38
CA ALA A 32 -20.54 6.37 9.75
C ALA A 32 -20.12 6.04 8.31
N LEU A 33 -19.52 4.86 8.09
CA LEU A 33 -19.10 4.43 6.74
C LEU A 33 -20.27 4.34 5.77
N LEU A 34 -21.40 3.77 6.20
CA LEU A 34 -22.62 3.69 5.39
C LEU A 34 -23.23 5.07 5.13
N ALA A 35 -23.29 5.94 6.15
CA ALA A 35 -23.76 7.31 5.99
C ALA A 35 -22.87 8.15 5.05
N ILE A 36 -21.55 7.92 5.04
CA ILE A 36 -20.63 8.52 4.06
C ILE A 36 -20.95 8.01 2.65
N ALA A 37 -21.21 6.71 2.48
CA ALA A 37 -21.62 6.14 1.20
C ALA A 37 -22.90 6.79 0.66
N ASP A 38 -23.91 6.95 1.51
CA ASP A 38 -25.17 7.62 1.17
C ASP A 38 -24.96 9.11 0.83
N ALA A 39 -24.09 9.81 1.56
CA ALA A 39 -23.74 11.20 1.30
C ALA A 39 -23.01 11.35 -0.05
N ILE A 40 -22.09 10.47 -0.40
CA ILE A 40 -21.42 10.44 -1.71
C ILE A 40 -22.44 10.15 -2.82
N GLN A 41 -23.31 9.16 -2.62
CA GLN A 41 -24.37 8.84 -3.58
C GLN A 41 -25.28 10.05 -3.85
N SER A 42 -25.70 10.74 -2.80
CA SER A 42 -26.59 11.91 -2.89
C SER A 42 -25.90 13.15 -3.47
N SER A 43 -24.56 13.21 -3.40
CA SER A 43 -23.75 14.35 -3.83
C SER A 43 -23.05 14.13 -5.19
N ARG A 44 -23.43 13.10 -5.98
CA ARG A 44 -22.73 12.72 -7.23
C ARG A 44 -22.53 13.91 -8.17
N ASP A 45 -23.57 14.68 -8.44
CA ASP A 45 -23.50 15.81 -9.36
C ASP A 45 -22.54 16.90 -8.85
N ALA A 46 -22.53 17.16 -7.55
CA ALA A 46 -21.63 18.12 -6.93
C ALA A 46 -20.18 17.63 -6.97
N LEU A 47 -19.94 16.32 -6.76
CA LEU A 47 -18.61 15.69 -6.88
C LEU A 47 -18.10 15.77 -8.32
N MET A 48 -18.92 15.43 -9.31
CA MET A 48 -18.57 15.53 -10.72
C MET A 48 -18.29 16.96 -11.16
N ALA A 49 -19.08 17.94 -10.68
CA ALA A 49 -18.87 19.36 -10.95
C ALA A 49 -17.54 19.87 -10.36
N ALA A 50 -17.23 19.51 -9.10
CA ALA A 50 -15.94 19.84 -8.47
C ALA A 50 -14.76 19.21 -9.23
N ASN A 51 -14.90 17.95 -9.63
CA ASN A 51 -13.87 17.23 -10.39
C ASN A 51 -13.66 17.82 -11.79
N LYS A 52 -14.73 18.24 -12.46
CA LYS A 52 -14.64 18.95 -13.75
C LYS A 52 -13.77 20.22 -13.63
N THR A 53 -13.94 20.98 -12.54
CA THR A 53 -13.11 22.16 -12.28
C THR A 53 -11.64 21.78 -12.11
N ASP A 54 -11.35 20.73 -11.37
CA ASP A 54 -9.97 20.24 -11.20
C ASP A 54 -9.35 19.77 -12.53
N LEU A 55 -10.12 19.06 -13.36
CA LEU A 55 -9.67 18.61 -14.68
C LEU A 55 -9.40 19.79 -15.64
N GLU A 56 -10.27 20.81 -15.65
CA GLU A 56 -10.06 22.02 -16.46
C GLU A 56 -8.80 22.76 -16.02
N ASN A 57 -8.61 22.94 -14.71
CA ASN A 57 -7.40 23.54 -14.14
C ASN A 57 -6.15 22.70 -14.46
N GLY A 58 -6.23 21.37 -14.34
CA GLY A 58 -5.14 20.47 -14.67
C GLY A 58 -4.70 20.58 -16.14
N ARG A 59 -5.65 20.59 -17.08
CA ARG A 59 -5.37 20.77 -18.51
C ARG A 59 -4.73 22.13 -18.79
N ASN A 60 -5.27 23.20 -18.21
CA ASN A 60 -4.74 24.56 -18.38
C ASN A 60 -3.32 24.71 -17.82
N ASN A 61 -2.97 23.94 -16.78
CA ASN A 61 -1.65 23.92 -16.17
C ASN A 61 -0.70 22.88 -16.83
N GLY A 62 -1.10 22.21 -17.91
CA GLY A 62 -0.27 21.25 -18.63
C GLY A 62 -0.05 19.93 -17.92
N LEU A 63 -1.01 19.49 -17.09
CA LEU A 63 -0.91 18.21 -16.41
C LEU A 63 -0.88 17.08 -17.44
N GLU A 64 0.03 16.12 -17.27
CA GLU A 64 0.19 14.98 -18.17
C GLU A 64 -1.09 14.11 -18.25
N ALA A 65 -1.33 13.48 -19.41
CA ALA A 65 -2.53 12.68 -19.66
C ALA A 65 -2.75 11.56 -18.63
N ALA A 66 -1.68 10.91 -18.19
CA ALA A 66 -1.75 9.86 -17.17
C ALA A 66 -2.18 10.39 -15.79
N LEU A 67 -1.80 11.62 -15.45
CA LEU A 67 -2.23 12.27 -14.21
C LEU A 67 -3.66 12.79 -14.31
N LEU A 68 -4.08 13.28 -15.49
CA LEU A 68 -5.46 13.66 -15.76
C LEU A 68 -6.41 12.45 -15.65
N ASP A 69 -6.02 11.28 -16.21
CA ASP A 69 -6.79 10.04 -16.04
C ASP A 69 -6.93 9.66 -14.55
N ARG A 70 -5.85 9.75 -13.78
CA ARG A 70 -5.89 9.47 -12.33
C ARG A 70 -6.76 10.45 -11.54
N LEU A 71 -6.83 11.71 -11.99
CA LEU A 71 -7.60 12.78 -11.37
C LEU A 71 -9.11 12.64 -11.62
N GLU A 72 -9.50 12.04 -12.75
CA GLU A 72 -10.88 12.00 -13.17
C GLU A 72 -11.76 11.14 -12.25
N LEU A 73 -12.91 11.67 -11.83
CA LEU A 73 -13.99 10.96 -11.13
C LEU A 73 -15.12 10.64 -12.12
N THR A 74 -15.04 9.48 -12.76
CA THR A 74 -16.15 8.96 -13.57
C THR A 74 -17.27 8.42 -12.68
N PRO A 75 -18.52 8.28 -13.19
CA PRO A 75 -19.60 7.63 -12.44
C PRO A 75 -19.18 6.26 -11.89
N ALA A 76 -18.47 5.45 -12.67
CA ALA A 76 -17.97 4.14 -12.22
C ALA A 76 -16.95 4.25 -11.08
N ARG A 77 -16.07 5.27 -11.11
CA ARG A 77 -15.11 5.52 -10.01
C ARG A 77 -15.81 5.97 -8.73
N ILE A 78 -16.91 6.71 -8.83
CA ILE A 78 -17.76 7.07 -7.69
C ILE A 78 -18.47 5.82 -7.15
N ASP A 79 -19.00 4.95 -8.03
CA ASP A 79 -19.58 3.66 -7.61
C ASP A 79 -18.58 2.81 -6.84
N ASN A 80 -17.33 2.75 -7.32
CA ASN A 80 -16.25 2.03 -6.64
C ASN A 80 -15.91 2.62 -5.26
N MET A 81 -15.97 3.94 -5.08
CA MET A 81 -15.79 4.55 -3.76
C MET A 81 -16.92 4.14 -2.79
N ILE A 82 -18.16 4.11 -3.25
CA ILE A 82 -19.32 3.69 -2.46
C ILE A 82 -19.20 2.21 -2.09
N GLU A 83 -18.90 1.36 -3.05
CA GLU A 83 -18.68 -0.07 -2.83
C GLU A 83 -17.52 -0.33 -1.85
N GLY A 84 -16.41 0.41 -1.97
CA GLY A 84 -15.29 0.33 -1.03
C GLY A 84 -15.69 0.66 0.41
N LEU A 85 -16.57 1.64 0.61
CA LEU A 85 -17.11 1.97 1.94
C LEU A 85 -17.96 0.82 2.51
N HIS A 86 -18.81 0.18 1.70
CA HIS A 86 -19.59 -0.99 2.10
C HIS A 86 -18.69 -2.17 2.47
N GLN A 87 -17.65 -2.43 1.66
CA GLN A 87 -16.67 -3.48 1.92
C GLN A 87 -15.93 -3.25 3.23
N VAL A 88 -15.43 -2.03 3.48
CA VAL A 88 -14.73 -1.69 4.73
C VAL A 88 -15.70 -1.78 5.94
N ALA A 89 -16.96 -1.38 5.78
CA ALA A 89 -17.96 -1.53 6.84
C ALA A 89 -18.20 -3.00 7.22
N ALA A 90 -18.13 -3.92 6.24
CA ALA A 90 -18.31 -5.35 6.44
C ALA A 90 -17.09 -6.06 7.06
N LEU A 91 -15.88 -5.46 7.00
CA LEU A 91 -14.69 -6.05 7.58
C LEU A 91 -14.81 -6.23 9.11
N PRO A 92 -14.19 -7.26 9.69
CA PRO A 92 -14.04 -7.37 11.13
C PRO A 92 -13.35 -6.14 11.73
N ASP A 93 -13.81 -5.70 12.88
CA ASP A 93 -13.19 -4.60 13.61
C ASP A 93 -12.09 -5.15 14.53
N PRO A 94 -10.81 -4.80 14.30
CA PRO A 94 -9.73 -5.34 15.11
C PRO A 94 -9.59 -4.67 16.48
N VAL A 95 -10.21 -3.51 16.68
CA VAL A 95 -10.02 -2.71 17.90
C VAL A 95 -10.72 -3.36 19.10
N GLY A 96 -9.98 -3.57 20.16
CA GLY A 96 -10.48 -4.18 21.39
C GLY A 96 -10.29 -5.69 21.46
N GLU A 97 -9.83 -6.34 20.39
CA GLU A 97 -9.49 -7.76 20.43
C GLU A 97 -8.39 -8.03 21.47
N ILE A 98 -8.59 -9.02 22.34
CA ILE A 98 -7.61 -9.45 23.34
C ILE A 98 -7.11 -10.83 22.97
N THR A 99 -5.78 -10.94 22.80
CA THR A 99 -5.09 -12.19 22.47
C THR A 99 -4.10 -12.59 23.57
N ASP A 100 -3.70 -13.86 23.55
CA ASP A 100 -2.65 -14.42 24.43
C ASP A 100 -2.89 -14.24 25.94
N MET A 101 -4.13 -14.14 26.40
CA MET A 101 -4.46 -14.01 27.81
C MET A 101 -4.07 -15.27 28.59
N LYS A 102 -3.07 -15.16 29.48
CA LYS A 102 -2.50 -16.28 30.24
C LYS A 102 -2.25 -15.92 31.69
N TYR A 103 -2.49 -16.88 32.63
CA TYR A 103 -2.05 -16.77 33.99
C TYR A 103 -0.52 -16.79 34.08
N ARG A 104 0.00 -15.99 34.99
CA ARG A 104 1.42 -15.97 35.35
C ARG A 104 1.62 -16.61 36.74
N PRO A 105 2.85 -17.05 37.09
CA PRO A 105 3.11 -17.65 38.40
C PRO A 105 2.73 -16.75 39.59
N SER A 106 2.74 -15.42 39.41
CA SER A 106 2.29 -14.46 40.42
C SER A 106 0.77 -14.39 40.61
N GLY A 107 -0.02 -15.12 39.79
CA GLY A 107 -1.49 -15.12 39.86
C GLY A 107 -2.16 -14.04 39.00
N ILE A 108 -1.42 -13.12 38.38
CA ILE A 108 -2.00 -12.16 37.45
C ILE A 108 -2.27 -12.83 36.09
N GLN A 109 -3.26 -12.31 35.34
CA GLN A 109 -3.45 -12.61 33.94
C GLN A 109 -2.84 -11.52 33.06
N VAL A 110 -2.12 -11.89 32.01
CA VAL A 110 -1.50 -10.94 31.07
C VAL A 110 -1.92 -11.34 29.64
N GLY A 111 -2.41 -10.37 28.90
CA GLY A 111 -2.75 -10.52 27.49
C GLY A 111 -2.36 -9.28 26.69
N LYS A 112 -2.67 -9.29 25.40
CA LYS A 112 -2.47 -8.17 24.49
C LYS A 112 -3.80 -7.70 23.94
N MET A 113 -4.07 -6.40 24.01
CA MET A 113 -5.26 -5.77 23.45
C MET A 113 -4.88 -4.92 22.24
N ARG A 114 -5.59 -5.09 21.13
CA ARG A 114 -5.41 -4.29 19.93
C ARG A 114 -6.05 -2.92 20.10
N VAL A 115 -5.31 -1.87 19.77
CA VAL A 115 -5.72 -0.46 19.89
C VAL A 115 -5.34 0.33 18.65
N PRO A 116 -6.07 1.42 18.30
CA PRO A 116 -5.68 2.31 17.21
C PRO A 116 -4.26 2.86 17.38
N LEU A 117 -3.59 3.18 16.25
CA LEU A 117 -2.30 3.91 16.29
C LEU A 117 -2.47 5.32 16.85
N GLY A 118 -3.57 6.00 16.52
CA GLY A 118 -3.87 7.34 17.01
C GLY A 118 -4.24 8.30 15.89
N VAL A 119 -3.32 9.16 15.45
CA VAL A 119 -3.50 10.10 14.33
C VAL A 119 -2.58 9.70 13.19
N ILE A 120 -3.16 9.48 12.01
CA ILE A 120 -2.45 9.06 10.81
C ILE A 120 -2.42 10.22 9.80
N GLY A 121 -1.23 10.66 9.42
CA GLY A 121 -1.03 11.62 8.33
C GLY A 121 -0.90 10.88 7.00
N ILE A 122 -1.73 11.19 6.01
CA ILE A 122 -1.67 10.55 4.70
C ILE A 122 -1.43 11.61 3.63
N ILE A 123 -0.37 11.41 2.83
CA ILE A 123 0.06 12.34 1.78
C ILE A 123 -0.05 11.61 0.45
N TYR A 124 -0.91 12.11 -0.46
CA TYR A 124 -1.19 11.45 -1.73
C TYR A 124 -1.30 12.44 -2.89
N GLU A 125 -1.17 11.93 -4.12
CA GLU A 125 -1.15 12.70 -5.36
C GLU A 125 -2.35 12.34 -6.23
N SER A 126 -2.84 13.26 -7.04
CA SER A 126 -3.75 13.12 -8.21
C SER A 126 -4.79 11.99 -8.17
N ARG A 127 -5.32 11.61 -7.01
CA ARG A 127 -6.29 10.51 -6.85
C ARG A 127 -7.36 10.87 -5.83
N PRO A 128 -8.44 11.55 -6.22
CA PRO A 128 -9.49 11.95 -5.28
C PRO A 128 -10.14 10.77 -4.52
N ASN A 129 -10.24 9.58 -5.14
CA ASN A 129 -10.75 8.37 -4.51
C ASN A 129 -9.94 7.96 -3.26
N VAL A 130 -8.64 8.24 -3.22
CA VAL A 130 -7.80 7.94 -2.04
C VAL A 130 -8.28 8.68 -0.80
N THR A 131 -8.93 9.82 -0.94
CA THR A 131 -9.53 10.55 0.19
C THR A 131 -10.55 9.69 0.94
N VAL A 132 -11.41 8.97 0.21
CA VAL A 132 -12.41 8.07 0.79
C VAL A 132 -11.76 6.79 1.31
N GLU A 133 -10.88 6.17 0.51
CA GLU A 133 -10.21 4.92 0.85
C GLU A 133 -9.42 5.06 2.16
N ALA A 134 -8.60 6.12 2.24
CA ALA A 134 -7.81 6.41 3.42
C ALA A 134 -8.65 6.74 4.65
N ALA A 135 -9.70 7.58 4.48
CA ALA A 135 -10.61 7.93 5.54
C ALA A 135 -11.35 6.71 6.09
N SER A 136 -11.85 5.84 5.22
CA SER A 136 -12.63 4.65 5.61
C SER A 136 -11.80 3.67 6.45
N LEU A 137 -10.57 3.38 6.05
CA LEU A 137 -9.67 2.49 6.78
C LEU A 137 -9.26 3.08 8.13
N CYS A 138 -8.92 4.37 8.18
CA CYS A 138 -8.60 5.05 9.43
C CYS A 138 -9.82 5.07 10.38
N LEU A 139 -11.02 5.37 9.88
CA LEU A 139 -12.24 5.37 10.65
C LEU A 139 -12.54 3.97 11.22
N LYS A 140 -12.50 2.93 10.37
CA LYS A 140 -12.78 1.55 10.79
C LYS A 140 -11.79 1.04 11.83
N SER A 141 -10.51 1.38 11.70
CA SER A 141 -9.46 1.04 12.67
C SER A 141 -9.42 1.95 13.90
N GLY A 142 -10.40 2.87 14.04
CA GLY A 142 -10.54 3.74 15.22
C GLY A 142 -9.52 4.87 15.30
N ASN A 143 -8.86 5.21 14.19
CA ASN A 143 -7.89 6.29 14.11
C ASN A 143 -8.56 7.63 13.69
N ALA A 144 -7.93 8.74 14.05
CA ALA A 144 -8.12 10.00 13.34
C ALA A 144 -7.11 10.11 12.20
N THR A 145 -7.41 10.92 11.20
CA THR A 145 -6.50 11.12 10.04
C THR A 145 -6.47 12.56 9.57
N ILE A 146 -5.28 12.98 9.10
CA ILE A 146 -5.05 14.24 8.41
C ILE A 146 -4.62 13.90 6.98
N LEU A 147 -5.44 14.27 6.01
CA LEU A 147 -5.31 13.93 4.60
C LEU A 147 -4.77 15.12 3.81
N ARG A 148 -3.63 14.96 3.18
CA ARG A 148 -3.02 15.95 2.28
C ARG A 148 -3.00 15.39 0.86
N GLY A 149 -4.03 15.72 0.07
CA GLY A 149 -4.08 15.41 -1.34
C GLY A 149 -3.30 16.38 -2.21
N GLY A 150 -3.02 16.01 -3.45
CA GLY A 150 -2.40 16.88 -4.44
C GLY A 150 -3.21 18.15 -4.68
N SER A 151 -2.50 19.25 -5.01
CA SER A 151 -3.13 20.55 -5.26
C SER A 151 -4.07 20.56 -6.46
N GLU A 152 -3.81 19.67 -7.41
CA GLU A 152 -4.59 19.46 -8.62
C GLU A 152 -5.99 18.88 -8.37
N ALA A 153 -6.21 18.23 -7.20
CA ALA A 153 -7.47 17.60 -6.83
C ALA A 153 -8.20 18.35 -5.70
N ILE A 154 -7.86 19.59 -5.42
CA ILE A 154 -8.32 20.29 -4.22
C ILE A 154 -9.85 20.41 -4.17
N ASN A 155 -10.53 20.72 -5.28
CA ASN A 155 -11.98 20.88 -5.29
C ASN A 155 -12.68 19.54 -5.08
N SER A 156 -12.23 18.48 -5.73
CA SER A 156 -12.72 17.12 -5.56
C SER A 156 -12.53 16.63 -4.12
N ASN A 157 -11.33 16.81 -3.57
CA ASN A 157 -11.01 16.39 -2.20
C ASN A 157 -11.87 17.13 -1.17
N GLN A 158 -12.12 18.44 -1.35
CA GLN A 158 -12.99 19.20 -0.47
C GLN A 158 -14.47 18.81 -0.61
N ALA A 159 -14.92 18.46 -1.80
CA ALA A 159 -16.28 17.95 -2.00
C ALA A 159 -16.47 16.59 -1.30
N ILE A 160 -15.51 15.69 -1.40
CA ILE A 160 -15.48 14.40 -0.70
C ILE A 160 -15.42 14.62 0.83
N ALA A 161 -14.58 15.54 1.30
CA ALA A 161 -14.46 15.87 2.73
C ALA A 161 -15.79 16.29 3.36
N ARG A 162 -16.61 17.04 2.62
CA ARG A 162 -17.98 17.41 3.09
C ARG A 162 -18.88 16.19 3.25
N CYS A 163 -18.84 15.23 2.31
CA CYS A 163 -19.60 13.98 2.44
C CYS A 163 -19.13 13.16 3.66
N ILE A 164 -17.82 13.09 3.89
CA ILE A 164 -17.23 12.40 5.06
C ILE A 164 -17.70 13.07 6.36
N SER A 165 -17.58 14.40 6.46
CA SER A 165 -18.02 15.15 7.64
C SER A 165 -19.51 14.91 7.95
N GLN A 166 -20.37 14.98 6.93
CA GLN A 166 -21.80 14.72 7.06
C GLN A 166 -22.09 13.31 7.59
N GLY A 167 -21.45 12.29 7.05
CA GLY A 167 -21.65 10.91 7.50
C GLY A 167 -21.13 10.67 8.93
N MET A 168 -20.00 11.29 9.29
CA MET A 168 -19.46 11.23 10.65
C MET A 168 -20.42 11.86 11.67
N GLU A 169 -20.94 13.06 11.38
CA GLU A 169 -21.88 13.77 12.23
C GLU A 169 -23.19 12.99 12.39
N GLN A 170 -23.71 12.41 11.30
CA GLN A 170 -24.91 11.58 11.33
C GLN A 170 -24.77 10.36 12.23
N ALA A 171 -23.57 9.78 12.31
CA ALA A 171 -23.27 8.66 13.20
C ALA A 171 -22.88 9.07 14.62
N GLY A 172 -22.88 10.36 14.94
CA GLY A 172 -22.49 10.89 16.25
C GLY A 172 -20.99 10.78 16.53
N LEU A 173 -20.16 10.65 15.48
CA LEU A 173 -18.70 10.64 15.58
C LEU A 173 -18.12 12.04 15.30
N PRO A 174 -16.94 12.36 15.86
CA PRO A 174 -16.35 13.69 15.69
C PRO A 174 -15.91 13.90 14.23
N ALA A 175 -16.47 14.86 13.52
CA ALA A 175 -16.08 15.21 12.15
C ALA A 175 -14.56 15.54 12.07
N ALA A 176 -13.98 16.12 13.11
CA ALA A 176 -12.55 16.40 13.20
C ALA A 176 -11.64 15.14 13.22
N ALA A 177 -12.22 13.94 13.27
CA ALA A 177 -11.45 12.70 13.12
C ALA A 177 -10.94 12.48 11.70
N VAL A 178 -11.58 13.08 10.69
CA VAL A 178 -11.10 13.06 9.30
C VAL A 178 -10.97 14.49 8.81
N GLN A 179 -9.74 14.95 8.66
CA GLN A 179 -9.44 16.29 8.21
C GLN A 179 -8.72 16.27 6.87
N VAL A 180 -9.28 16.95 5.88
CA VAL A 180 -8.68 17.13 4.55
C VAL A 180 -8.14 18.56 4.49
N LEU A 181 -6.85 18.74 4.20
CA LEU A 181 -6.23 20.07 4.11
C LEU A 181 -6.95 20.93 3.07
N GLU A 182 -7.29 22.17 3.46
CA GLU A 182 -7.94 23.17 2.60
C GLU A 182 -6.94 24.04 1.83
N ILE A 183 -5.65 23.90 2.15
CA ILE A 183 -4.58 24.70 1.55
C ILE A 183 -3.72 23.85 0.61
N THR A 184 -3.22 24.47 -0.46
CA THR A 184 -2.36 23.82 -1.46
C THR A 184 -0.88 24.03 -1.19
N ASP A 185 -0.51 24.83 -0.18
CA ASP A 185 0.87 25.14 0.14
C ASP A 185 1.67 23.86 0.46
N ARG A 186 2.79 23.71 -0.25
CA ARG A 186 3.70 22.56 -0.06
C ARG A 186 4.39 22.55 1.31
N ALA A 187 4.48 23.70 1.99
CA ALA A 187 5.02 23.80 3.33
C ALA A 187 4.19 22.98 4.34
N ALA A 188 2.88 22.81 4.09
CA ALA A 188 2.02 21.96 4.93
C ALA A 188 2.48 20.50 5.00
N VAL A 189 3.12 19.98 3.95
CA VAL A 189 3.71 18.63 3.97
C VAL A 189 4.88 18.57 4.95
N GLY A 190 5.78 19.56 4.90
CA GLY A 190 6.90 19.65 5.84
C GLY A 190 6.47 19.76 7.29
N GLU A 191 5.45 20.57 7.57
CA GLU A 191 4.87 20.69 8.90
C GLU A 191 4.23 19.37 9.36
N LEU A 192 3.44 18.70 8.50
CA LEU A 192 2.76 17.45 8.84
C LEU A 192 3.73 16.34 9.24
N ILE A 193 4.81 16.15 8.49
CA ILE A 193 5.79 15.07 8.74
C ILE A 193 6.73 15.37 9.92
N THR A 194 6.71 16.61 10.44
CA THR A 194 7.55 17.05 11.56
C THR A 194 6.72 17.42 12.80
N LEU A 195 5.51 16.85 12.95
CA LEU A 195 4.55 17.19 14.01
C LEU A 195 4.30 15.99 14.96
N PRO A 196 5.34 15.39 15.61
CA PRO A 196 5.21 14.17 16.41
C PRO A 196 4.31 14.33 17.65
N GLU A 197 4.05 15.57 18.11
CA GLU A 197 3.15 15.84 19.24
C GLU A 197 1.70 15.45 18.92
N TYR A 198 1.32 15.50 17.64
CA TYR A 198 -0.07 15.30 17.21
C TYR A 198 -0.26 14.18 16.21
N VAL A 199 0.78 13.75 15.49
CA VAL A 199 0.71 12.71 14.45
C VAL A 199 1.57 11.52 14.87
N ASP A 200 1.02 10.32 14.80
CA ASP A 200 1.68 9.09 15.25
C ASP A 200 2.40 8.37 14.11
N VAL A 201 1.87 8.46 12.88
CA VAL A 201 2.45 7.82 11.71
C VAL A 201 2.09 8.58 10.44
N ILE A 202 2.99 8.54 9.46
CA ILE A 202 2.77 9.07 8.09
C ILE A 202 2.70 7.89 7.10
N VAL A 203 1.75 7.97 6.16
CA VAL A 203 1.63 7.04 5.03
C VAL A 203 1.71 7.84 3.74
N PRO A 204 2.84 7.84 3.03
CA PRO A 204 2.94 8.45 1.71
C PRO A 204 2.34 7.55 0.62
N ARG A 205 1.60 8.17 -0.31
CA ARG A 205 0.96 7.55 -1.47
C ARG A 205 1.25 8.35 -2.74
N GLY A 206 2.45 8.27 -3.26
CA GLY A 206 2.88 9.03 -4.45
C GLY A 206 4.12 8.43 -5.08
N GLY A 207 4.73 9.19 -5.98
CA GLY A 207 5.95 8.76 -6.66
C GLY A 207 7.17 8.73 -5.74
N LYS A 208 8.22 8.01 -6.18
CA LYS A 208 9.48 7.77 -5.47
C LYS A 208 10.06 9.04 -4.84
N GLY A 209 10.14 10.15 -5.59
CA GLY A 209 10.70 11.41 -5.07
C GLY A 209 9.94 12.01 -3.88
N LEU A 210 8.61 11.83 -3.82
CA LEU A 210 7.82 12.24 -2.65
C LEU A 210 8.17 11.36 -1.44
N ILE A 211 8.24 10.05 -1.65
CA ILE A 211 8.51 9.07 -0.58
C ILE A 211 9.93 9.26 -0.03
N GLU A 212 10.92 9.44 -0.89
CA GLU A 212 12.31 9.73 -0.50
C GLU A 212 12.42 11.01 0.34
N ARG A 213 11.79 12.11 -0.12
CA ARG A 213 11.76 13.37 0.63
C ARG A 213 11.13 13.19 2.00
N ILE A 214 9.97 12.53 2.08
CA ILE A 214 9.29 12.27 3.36
C ILE A 214 10.18 11.40 4.26
N SER A 215 10.77 10.34 3.71
CA SER A 215 11.65 9.44 4.48
C SER A 215 12.87 10.13 5.07
N LYS A 216 13.41 11.13 4.35
CA LYS A 216 14.58 11.89 4.78
C LYS A 216 14.24 12.94 5.86
N ASP A 217 13.09 13.62 5.71
CA ASP A 217 12.80 14.83 6.48
C ASP A 217 11.82 14.55 7.65
N ALA A 218 11.14 13.40 7.67
CA ALA A 218 10.14 13.09 8.67
C ALA A 218 10.74 12.88 10.06
N ARG A 219 10.07 13.43 11.07
CA ARG A 219 10.28 13.15 12.50
C ARG A 219 9.19 12.23 13.08
N VAL A 220 8.14 12.00 12.31
CA VAL A 220 7.06 11.06 12.59
C VAL A 220 7.40 9.74 11.90
N PRO A 221 7.18 8.57 12.51
CA PRO A 221 7.35 7.27 11.85
C PRO A 221 6.61 7.21 10.51
N VAL A 222 7.19 6.53 9.51
CA VAL A 222 6.64 6.45 8.15
C VAL A 222 6.41 4.99 7.79
N ILE A 223 5.21 4.64 7.35
CA ILE A 223 4.89 3.35 6.74
C ILE A 223 5.04 3.53 5.23
N LYS A 224 6.02 2.86 4.61
CA LYS A 224 6.38 3.08 3.21
C LYS A 224 7.00 1.88 2.52
N HIS A 225 6.99 1.92 1.20
CA HIS A 225 7.97 1.28 0.33
C HIS A 225 8.52 2.34 -0.65
N LEU A 226 9.72 2.16 -1.15
CA LEU A 226 10.33 3.09 -2.12
C LEU A 226 10.09 2.62 -3.54
N ASP A 227 10.44 1.39 -3.84
CA ASP A 227 10.38 0.75 -5.15
C ASP A 227 9.71 -0.62 -5.06
N GLY A 228 9.17 -1.10 -6.18
CA GLY A 228 8.63 -2.44 -6.35
C GLY A 228 9.50 -3.27 -7.31
N ILE A 229 10.78 -3.51 -6.99
CA ILE A 229 11.65 -4.38 -7.79
C ILE A 229 11.39 -5.82 -7.39
N CYS A 230 10.37 -6.43 -8.00
CA CYS A 230 9.94 -7.80 -7.72
C CYS A 230 10.61 -8.81 -8.63
N HIS A 231 10.90 -10.01 -8.10
CA HIS A 231 11.55 -11.09 -8.85
C HIS A 231 10.64 -12.31 -8.96
N VAL A 232 10.78 -13.00 -10.09
CA VAL A 232 10.34 -14.38 -10.27
C VAL A 232 11.59 -15.22 -10.58
N TYR A 233 11.85 -16.23 -9.76
CA TYR A 233 12.88 -17.22 -10.02
C TYR A 233 12.26 -18.54 -10.51
N ILE A 234 12.64 -18.98 -11.69
CA ILE A 234 12.28 -20.27 -12.26
C ILE A 234 13.41 -21.26 -12.00
N ASP A 235 13.14 -22.22 -11.13
CA ASP A 235 14.08 -23.25 -10.70
C ASP A 235 14.24 -24.38 -11.73
N ALA A 236 15.31 -25.19 -11.57
CA ALA A 236 15.57 -26.37 -12.40
C ALA A 236 14.42 -27.39 -12.41
N GLU A 237 13.75 -27.54 -11.26
CA GLU A 237 12.63 -28.46 -11.08
C GLU A 237 11.27 -27.76 -11.18
N ALA A 238 11.18 -26.64 -11.90
CA ALA A 238 9.91 -25.98 -12.17
C ALA A 238 9.08 -26.73 -13.20
N ASP A 239 7.76 -26.81 -12.99
CA ASP A 239 6.84 -27.18 -14.05
C ASP A 239 6.85 -26.06 -15.13
N PRO A 240 7.19 -26.37 -16.40
CA PRO A 240 7.36 -25.34 -17.42
C PRO A 240 6.09 -24.54 -17.72
N GLU A 241 4.91 -25.16 -17.66
CA GLU A 241 3.65 -24.47 -17.94
C GLU A 241 3.29 -23.50 -16.81
N LYS A 242 3.43 -23.93 -15.55
CA LYS A 242 3.27 -23.04 -14.40
C LYS A 242 4.25 -21.88 -14.46
N ALA A 243 5.52 -22.15 -14.77
CA ALA A 243 6.56 -21.14 -14.84
C ALA A 243 6.24 -20.05 -15.87
N ILE A 244 5.84 -20.45 -17.09
CA ILE A 244 5.46 -19.53 -18.15
C ILE A 244 4.23 -18.70 -17.74
N ASN A 245 3.18 -19.33 -17.23
CA ASN A 245 1.95 -18.65 -16.85
C ASN A 245 2.17 -17.65 -15.72
N ILE A 246 2.95 -18.02 -14.70
CA ILE A 246 3.29 -17.14 -13.58
C ILE A 246 4.12 -15.96 -14.05
N ALA A 247 5.20 -16.20 -14.80
CA ALA A 247 6.11 -15.16 -15.26
C ALA A 247 5.40 -14.16 -16.20
N VAL A 248 4.59 -14.64 -17.14
CA VAL A 248 3.79 -13.78 -18.03
C VAL A 248 2.81 -12.95 -17.23
N ASN A 249 2.03 -13.56 -16.35
CA ASN A 249 1.06 -12.84 -15.51
C ASN A 249 1.74 -11.81 -14.59
N ALA A 250 2.84 -12.18 -13.95
CA ALA A 250 3.59 -11.31 -13.03
C ALA A 250 4.04 -10.01 -13.69
N LYS A 251 4.37 -10.03 -15.01
CA LYS A 251 4.74 -8.83 -15.75
C LYS A 251 3.58 -8.15 -16.46
N THR A 252 2.75 -8.91 -17.18
CA THR A 252 1.83 -8.34 -18.19
C THR A 252 0.43 -8.02 -17.66
N HIS A 253 0.03 -8.57 -16.50
CA HIS A 253 -1.28 -8.28 -15.93
C HIS A 253 -1.49 -6.77 -15.68
N ARG A 254 -0.44 -6.06 -15.19
CA ARG A 254 -0.43 -4.61 -15.04
C ARG A 254 1.00 -4.12 -14.82
N TYR A 255 1.48 -3.20 -15.66
CA TYR A 255 2.87 -2.71 -15.58
C TYR A 255 3.11 -1.68 -14.48
N GLY A 256 2.24 -0.69 -14.36
CA GLY A 256 2.44 0.49 -13.49
C GLY A 256 2.07 0.28 -12.03
N VAL A 257 2.49 -0.85 -11.42
CA VAL A 257 2.21 -1.21 -10.03
C VAL A 257 3.42 -1.88 -9.39
N CYS A 258 3.61 -1.64 -8.09
CA CYS A 258 4.79 -2.05 -7.33
C CYS A 258 4.98 -3.57 -7.16
N ASN A 259 3.95 -4.38 -7.39
CA ASN A 259 4.03 -5.85 -7.33
C ASN A 259 4.15 -6.51 -8.72
N ALA A 260 4.36 -5.71 -9.80
CA ALA A 260 4.73 -6.25 -11.10
C ALA A 260 6.17 -6.78 -11.06
N MET A 261 6.41 -7.90 -11.74
CA MET A 261 7.78 -8.42 -11.88
C MET A 261 8.63 -7.46 -12.73
N GLU A 262 9.82 -7.11 -12.22
CA GLU A 262 10.79 -6.29 -12.95
C GLU A 262 12.03 -7.08 -13.37
N THR A 263 12.35 -8.16 -12.64
CA THR A 263 13.44 -9.07 -12.98
C THR A 263 12.99 -10.53 -12.96
N LEU A 264 13.29 -11.24 -14.03
CA LEU A 264 13.12 -12.68 -14.15
C LEU A 264 14.48 -13.39 -13.99
N LEU A 265 14.59 -14.30 -13.05
CA LEU A 265 15.74 -15.19 -12.88
C LEU A 265 15.38 -16.58 -13.37
N VAL A 266 16.26 -17.20 -14.18
CA VAL A 266 16.00 -18.53 -14.73
C VAL A 266 17.22 -19.41 -14.49
N HIS A 267 17.00 -20.61 -13.93
CA HIS A 267 18.06 -21.60 -13.73
C HIS A 267 18.65 -22.03 -15.07
N GLU A 268 19.98 -22.12 -15.17
CA GLU A 268 20.70 -22.37 -16.43
C GLU A 268 20.23 -23.64 -17.15
N THR A 269 19.88 -24.71 -16.42
CA THR A 269 19.49 -25.99 -17.00
C THR A 269 18.14 -25.99 -17.72
N VAL A 270 17.27 -25.03 -17.41
CA VAL A 270 15.94 -24.90 -18.03
C VAL A 270 15.81 -23.65 -18.92
N ALA A 271 16.85 -22.82 -18.97
CA ALA A 271 16.82 -21.56 -19.69
C ALA A 271 16.56 -21.75 -21.20
N ASP A 272 17.22 -22.70 -21.84
CA ASP A 272 17.03 -23.02 -23.28
C ASP A 272 15.61 -23.50 -23.61
N LEU A 273 14.92 -24.14 -22.65
CA LEU A 273 13.55 -24.63 -22.81
C LEU A 273 12.50 -23.51 -22.57
N ILE A 274 12.76 -22.67 -21.59
CA ILE A 274 11.75 -21.72 -21.05
C ILE A 274 11.83 -20.36 -21.76
N LEU A 275 13.03 -19.80 -21.96
CA LEU A 275 13.20 -18.44 -22.45
C LEU A 275 12.60 -18.21 -23.84
N PRO A 276 12.76 -19.12 -24.84
CA PRO A 276 12.14 -18.90 -26.15
C PRO A 276 10.61 -18.81 -26.08
N LYS A 277 9.97 -19.66 -25.28
CA LYS A 277 8.50 -19.66 -25.09
C LYS A 277 8.02 -18.39 -24.38
N LEU A 278 8.78 -17.92 -23.38
CA LEU A 278 8.49 -16.67 -22.71
C LEU A 278 8.65 -15.47 -23.64
N ALA A 279 9.69 -15.46 -24.49
CA ALA A 279 9.91 -14.39 -25.46
C ALA A 279 8.73 -14.27 -26.45
N GLU A 280 8.20 -15.39 -26.95
CA GLU A 280 7.00 -15.40 -27.79
C GLU A 280 5.80 -14.77 -27.06
N ARG A 281 5.54 -15.18 -25.81
CA ARG A 281 4.42 -14.65 -25.01
C ARG A 281 4.61 -13.17 -24.66
N TYR A 282 5.82 -12.72 -24.34
CA TYR A 282 6.10 -11.31 -24.08
C TYR A 282 6.02 -10.44 -25.33
N ALA A 283 6.33 -10.99 -26.51
CA ALA A 283 6.15 -10.28 -27.79
C ALA A 283 4.67 -9.95 -28.07
N GLU A 284 3.73 -10.84 -27.70
CA GLU A 284 2.28 -10.58 -27.80
C GLU A 284 1.85 -9.32 -27.02
N HIS A 285 2.61 -8.96 -25.98
CA HIS A 285 2.37 -7.82 -25.09
C HIS A 285 3.34 -6.65 -25.33
N ALA A 286 4.14 -6.70 -26.41
CA ALA A 286 5.16 -5.70 -26.73
C ALA A 286 6.14 -5.40 -25.58
N VAL A 287 6.52 -6.42 -24.78
CA VAL A 287 7.49 -6.28 -23.69
C VAL A 287 8.90 -6.27 -24.26
N GLU A 288 9.67 -5.21 -23.96
CA GLU A 288 11.11 -5.15 -24.25
C GLU A 288 11.86 -6.06 -23.26
N LEU A 289 12.70 -6.96 -23.77
CA LEU A 289 13.51 -7.84 -22.95
C LEU A 289 14.95 -7.33 -22.88
N ARG A 290 15.49 -7.25 -21.64
CA ARG A 290 16.87 -6.87 -21.36
C ARG A 290 17.58 -8.03 -20.65
N GLY A 291 18.53 -8.66 -21.32
CA GLY A 291 19.13 -9.90 -20.86
C GLY A 291 20.60 -9.83 -20.54
N CYS A 292 21.05 -10.64 -19.56
CA CYS A 292 22.47 -10.92 -19.34
C CYS A 292 23.08 -11.63 -20.56
N GLU A 293 24.39 -11.82 -20.58
CA GLU A 293 25.10 -12.46 -21.71
C GLU A 293 24.53 -13.85 -22.04
N GLN A 294 24.22 -14.68 -21.03
CA GLN A 294 23.65 -16.01 -21.23
C GLN A 294 22.23 -15.93 -21.82
N THR A 295 21.39 -15.02 -21.32
CA THR A 295 20.06 -14.77 -21.88
C THR A 295 20.15 -14.39 -23.36
N ARG A 296 21.09 -13.52 -23.74
CA ARG A 296 21.28 -13.06 -25.12
C ARG A 296 21.83 -14.13 -26.07
N ARG A 297 22.52 -15.14 -25.55
CA ARG A 297 22.90 -16.31 -26.37
C ARG A 297 21.69 -17.13 -26.78
N ILE A 298 20.67 -17.20 -25.92
CA ILE A 298 19.40 -17.93 -26.17
C ILE A 298 18.42 -17.06 -26.97
N LEU A 299 18.36 -15.76 -26.65
CA LEU A 299 17.48 -14.76 -27.26
C LEU A 299 18.33 -13.65 -27.92
N PRO A 300 18.78 -13.84 -29.20
CA PRO A 300 19.73 -12.90 -29.85
C PRO A 300 19.18 -11.47 -30.00
N ASP A 301 17.86 -11.31 -30.12
CA ASP A 301 17.20 -10.02 -30.30
C ASP A 301 16.99 -9.26 -28.95
N CYS A 302 17.38 -9.88 -27.83
CA CYS A 302 17.25 -9.28 -26.52
C CYS A 302 18.30 -8.16 -26.33
N THR A 303 17.88 -7.00 -25.83
CA THR A 303 18.77 -5.89 -25.46
C THR A 303 19.73 -6.32 -24.35
N ALA A 304 20.98 -5.82 -24.37
CA ALA A 304 21.92 -6.11 -23.28
C ALA A 304 21.47 -5.41 -22.00
N ALA A 305 21.30 -6.19 -20.93
CA ALA A 305 21.07 -5.63 -19.61
C ALA A 305 22.38 -5.03 -19.05
N THR A 306 22.23 -3.93 -18.35
CA THR A 306 23.28 -3.24 -17.61
C THR A 306 23.10 -3.47 -16.11
N GLU A 307 24.04 -3.04 -15.29
CA GLU A 307 23.91 -3.11 -13.83
C GLU A 307 22.71 -2.31 -13.31
N ASP A 308 22.40 -1.17 -13.95
CA ASP A 308 21.27 -0.32 -13.58
C ASP A 308 19.91 -1.01 -13.82
N ASP A 309 19.82 -1.94 -14.76
CA ASP A 309 18.58 -2.68 -15.03
C ASP A 309 18.15 -3.53 -13.83
N TRP A 310 19.11 -4.06 -13.06
CA TRP A 310 18.81 -4.85 -11.86
C TRP A 310 18.26 -4.01 -10.70
N HIS A 311 18.56 -2.71 -10.68
CA HIS A 311 18.10 -1.74 -9.69
C HIS A 311 16.87 -0.94 -10.13
N THR A 312 16.28 -1.27 -11.30
CA THR A 312 15.25 -0.43 -11.92
C THR A 312 13.86 -1.02 -11.74
N GLU A 313 12.96 -0.22 -11.14
CA GLU A 313 11.52 -0.40 -11.25
C GLU A 313 11.05 0.31 -12.53
N TYR A 314 10.80 -0.45 -13.61
CA TYR A 314 10.47 0.13 -14.92
C TYR A 314 9.07 0.75 -14.97
N LEU A 315 8.09 0.13 -14.28
CA LEU A 315 6.68 0.49 -14.36
C LEU A 315 6.14 0.54 -15.82
N ALA A 316 6.76 -0.19 -16.71
CA ALA A 316 6.59 -0.18 -18.16
C ALA A 316 6.68 -1.61 -18.72
N PRO A 317 6.33 -1.85 -19.99
CA PRO A 317 6.51 -3.14 -20.64
C PRO A 317 8.01 -3.42 -20.96
N ILE A 318 8.84 -3.44 -19.93
CA ILE A 318 10.27 -3.74 -19.95
C ILE A 318 10.56 -4.76 -18.86
N LEU A 319 11.35 -5.79 -19.17
CA LEU A 319 11.70 -6.88 -18.25
C LEU A 319 13.19 -7.19 -18.32
N ALA A 320 13.85 -7.16 -17.16
CA ALA A 320 15.21 -7.66 -17.04
C ALA A 320 15.22 -9.19 -16.85
N ILE A 321 16.15 -9.90 -17.52
CA ILE A 321 16.25 -11.37 -17.46
C ILE A 321 17.69 -11.78 -17.19
N ARG A 322 17.89 -12.58 -16.15
CA ARG A 322 19.20 -13.15 -15.80
C ARG A 322 19.13 -14.66 -15.67
N VAL A 323 20.03 -15.35 -16.38
CA VAL A 323 20.28 -16.78 -16.17
C VAL A 323 21.22 -16.93 -14.98
N VAL A 324 20.86 -17.81 -14.05
CA VAL A 324 21.62 -18.10 -12.82
C VAL A 324 21.97 -19.58 -12.72
N ALA A 325 23.07 -19.89 -12.06
CA ALA A 325 23.58 -21.26 -11.97
C ALA A 325 22.71 -22.18 -11.09
N ASP A 326 22.17 -21.61 -10.00
CA ASP A 326 21.43 -22.35 -8.97
C ASP A 326 20.58 -21.43 -8.10
N LEU A 327 19.91 -22.01 -7.08
CA LEU A 327 19.12 -21.29 -6.10
C LEU A 327 19.97 -20.29 -5.29
N ASP A 328 21.21 -20.62 -4.95
CA ASP A 328 22.08 -19.74 -4.16
C ASP A 328 22.38 -18.46 -4.93
N ALA A 329 22.71 -18.58 -6.22
CA ALA A 329 22.92 -17.42 -7.09
C ALA A 329 21.63 -16.58 -7.29
N ALA A 330 20.45 -17.23 -7.31
CA ALA A 330 19.18 -16.53 -7.37
C ALA A 330 18.89 -15.74 -6.07
N ILE A 331 19.11 -16.36 -4.92
CA ILE A 331 18.93 -15.73 -3.60
C ILE A 331 19.90 -14.55 -3.43
N ASP A 332 21.17 -14.73 -3.81
CA ASP A 332 22.19 -13.66 -3.75
C ASP A 332 21.80 -12.47 -4.63
N HIS A 333 21.27 -12.73 -5.83
CA HIS A 333 20.77 -11.67 -6.70
C HIS A 333 19.58 -10.94 -6.06
N ILE A 334 18.58 -11.67 -5.58
CA ILE A 334 17.40 -11.09 -4.94
C ILE A 334 17.80 -10.26 -3.71
N ASN A 335 18.65 -10.80 -2.83
CA ASN A 335 19.10 -10.09 -1.64
C ASN A 335 19.93 -8.83 -1.96
N THR A 336 20.56 -8.78 -3.15
CA THR A 336 21.34 -7.63 -3.60
C THR A 336 20.48 -6.54 -4.24
N TYR A 337 19.51 -6.91 -5.07
CA TYR A 337 18.80 -5.99 -5.97
C TYR A 337 17.32 -5.78 -5.65
N SER A 338 16.68 -6.72 -4.92
CA SER A 338 15.27 -6.59 -4.56
C SER A 338 15.02 -5.38 -3.67
N SER A 339 13.91 -4.70 -3.92
CA SER A 339 13.36 -3.69 -3.00
C SER A 339 12.74 -4.29 -1.74
N GLN A 340 12.83 -5.60 -1.54
CA GLN A 340 12.19 -6.37 -0.46
C GLN A 340 10.65 -6.26 -0.49
N HIS A 341 10.08 -6.01 -1.66
CA HIS A 341 8.64 -5.93 -1.83
C HIS A 341 8.03 -7.33 -1.98
N THR A 342 8.24 -7.99 -3.12
CA THR A 342 7.63 -9.30 -3.39
C THR A 342 8.53 -10.12 -4.31
N ASP A 343 8.88 -11.33 -3.88
CA ASP A 343 9.70 -12.24 -4.66
C ASP A 343 9.10 -13.65 -4.62
N THR A 344 9.16 -14.37 -5.74
CA THR A 344 8.58 -15.72 -5.87
C THR A 344 9.56 -16.70 -6.50
N ILE A 345 9.49 -17.95 -6.07
CA ILE A 345 10.11 -19.09 -6.72
C ILE A 345 9.05 -19.95 -7.41
N VAL A 346 9.37 -20.46 -8.59
CA VAL A 346 8.58 -21.51 -9.26
C VAL A 346 9.38 -22.79 -9.23
N THR A 347 8.92 -23.79 -8.48
CA THR A 347 9.60 -25.09 -8.29
C THR A 347 8.63 -26.16 -7.81
N GLU A 348 8.85 -27.41 -8.19
CA GLU A 348 8.18 -28.60 -7.61
C GLU A 348 9.00 -29.22 -6.48
N ASN A 349 10.24 -28.70 -6.22
CA ASN A 349 11.09 -29.19 -5.14
C ASN A 349 10.72 -28.53 -3.81
N TYR A 350 10.11 -29.30 -2.92
CA TYR A 350 9.69 -28.82 -1.59
C TYR A 350 10.84 -28.26 -0.76
N THR A 351 12.01 -28.87 -0.82
CA THR A 351 13.18 -28.43 -0.04
C THR A 351 13.69 -27.07 -0.51
N LEU A 352 13.78 -26.84 -1.84
CA LEU A 352 14.19 -25.56 -2.41
C LEU A 352 13.15 -24.47 -2.15
N ALA A 353 11.84 -24.80 -2.25
CA ALA A 353 10.76 -23.89 -1.88
C ALA A 353 10.89 -23.43 -0.42
N ARG A 354 11.15 -24.35 0.52
CA ARG A 354 11.33 -24.04 1.95
C ARG A 354 12.57 -23.16 2.20
N ARG A 355 13.68 -23.43 1.51
CA ARG A 355 14.88 -22.60 1.59
C ARG A 355 14.58 -21.17 1.10
N PHE A 356 13.95 -21.03 -0.06
CA PHE A 356 13.59 -19.73 -0.62
C PHE A 356 12.72 -18.91 0.34
N LEU A 357 11.68 -19.51 0.93
CA LEU A 357 10.83 -18.85 1.93
C LEU A 357 11.57 -18.39 3.19
N THR A 358 12.69 -19.05 3.52
CA THR A 358 13.47 -18.74 4.73
C THR A 358 14.59 -17.73 4.46
N GLU A 359 15.21 -17.81 3.29
CA GLU A 359 16.46 -17.10 2.97
C GLU A 359 16.21 -15.78 2.20
N VAL A 360 15.06 -15.65 1.51
CA VAL A 360 14.66 -14.39 0.88
C VAL A 360 13.88 -13.53 1.90
N ASP A 361 14.38 -12.32 2.15
CA ASP A 361 13.84 -11.42 3.18
C ASP A 361 13.00 -10.30 2.55
N SER A 362 11.92 -10.66 1.85
CA SER A 362 10.95 -9.72 1.29
C SER A 362 9.66 -9.67 2.09
N SER A 363 8.87 -8.61 1.91
CA SER A 363 7.61 -8.43 2.63
C SER A 363 6.57 -9.49 2.23
N SER A 364 6.68 -10.01 1.00
CA SER A 364 5.93 -11.15 0.50
C SER A 364 6.88 -12.11 -0.22
N VAL A 365 6.97 -13.35 0.26
CA VAL A 365 7.76 -14.40 -0.39
C VAL A 365 6.83 -15.53 -0.76
N MET A 366 6.83 -15.93 -2.03
CA MET A 366 5.84 -16.83 -2.60
C MET A 366 6.46 -18.08 -3.21
N VAL A 367 5.67 -19.13 -3.31
CA VAL A 367 6.00 -20.36 -4.04
C VAL A 367 4.87 -20.63 -5.03
N ASN A 368 5.21 -20.82 -6.30
CA ASN A 368 4.28 -21.17 -7.39
C ASN A 368 3.08 -20.21 -7.52
N ALA A 369 3.31 -18.93 -7.27
CA ALA A 369 2.29 -17.89 -7.40
C ALA A 369 2.88 -16.62 -8.05
N SER A 370 2.05 -15.90 -8.77
CA SER A 370 2.42 -14.59 -9.37
C SER A 370 2.63 -13.53 -8.29
N THR A 371 3.66 -12.69 -8.44
CA THR A 371 3.89 -11.54 -7.55
C THR A 371 2.68 -10.60 -7.48
N ARG A 372 1.78 -10.65 -8.47
CA ARG A 372 0.54 -9.86 -8.53
C ARG A 372 -0.44 -10.18 -7.40
N PHE A 373 -0.31 -11.31 -6.71
CA PHE A 373 -1.09 -11.63 -5.52
C PHE A 373 -0.69 -10.87 -4.27
N ALA A 374 0.42 -10.10 -4.27
CA ALA A 374 0.78 -9.23 -3.15
C ALA A 374 -0.14 -7.99 -3.10
N ASP A 375 -1.36 -8.20 -2.67
CA ASP A 375 -2.47 -7.25 -2.68
C ASP A 375 -3.36 -7.50 -1.46
N GLY A 376 -3.90 -6.44 -0.86
CA GLY A 376 -4.71 -6.56 0.35
C GLY A 376 -6.01 -7.34 0.16
N PHE A 377 -6.64 -7.29 -1.01
CA PHE A 377 -7.83 -8.11 -1.30
C PHE A 377 -7.48 -9.58 -1.45
N GLU A 378 -6.44 -9.87 -2.24
CA GLU A 378 -5.98 -11.24 -2.48
C GLU A 378 -5.49 -11.91 -1.19
N TYR A 379 -4.92 -11.15 -0.26
CA TYR A 379 -4.49 -11.65 1.06
C TYR A 379 -5.63 -11.74 2.09
N GLY A 380 -6.84 -11.39 1.70
CA GLY A 380 -8.01 -11.45 2.59
C GLY A 380 -8.09 -10.32 3.61
N LEU A 381 -7.30 -9.26 3.44
CA LEU A 381 -7.36 -8.06 4.29
C LEU A 381 -8.54 -7.16 3.93
N GLY A 382 -9.18 -7.39 2.79
CA GLY A 382 -10.35 -6.68 2.29
C GLY A 382 -10.08 -5.26 1.76
N ALA A 383 -9.04 -4.60 2.21
CA ALA A 383 -8.55 -3.31 1.72
C ALA A 383 -7.16 -3.02 2.28
N GLU A 384 -6.41 -2.12 1.64
CA GLU A 384 -5.09 -1.68 2.10
C GLU A 384 -4.91 -0.17 1.95
N ILE A 385 -4.23 0.44 2.92
CA ILE A 385 -3.86 1.85 2.84
C ILE A 385 -2.57 2.06 2.05
N GLY A 386 -1.79 1.03 1.88
CA GLY A 386 -0.52 0.97 1.19
C GLY A 386 0.22 -0.32 1.50
N ILE A 387 1.45 -0.41 1.00
CA ILE A 387 2.34 -1.55 1.27
C ILE A 387 3.57 -1.03 2.01
N SER A 388 4.12 -1.82 2.90
CA SER A 388 5.34 -1.51 3.64
C SER A 388 6.41 -2.58 3.41
N THR A 389 7.63 -2.15 3.13
CA THR A 389 8.80 -3.02 3.13
C THR A 389 9.64 -2.90 4.40
N ASP A 390 9.25 -1.98 5.30
CA ASP A 390 9.91 -1.83 6.60
C ASP A 390 9.66 -3.05 7.49
N LYS A 391 10.63 -3.38 8.35
CA LYS A 391 10.55 -4.54 9.28
C LYS A 391 9.89 -4.21 10.60
N ILE A 392 9.79 -2.93 10.93
CA ILE A 392 9.22 -2.45 12.19
C ILE A 392 7.75 -2.09 11.97
N HIS A 393 6.87 -2.59 12.82
CA HIS A 393 5.43 -2.44 12.85
C HIS A 393 4.74 -3.28 11.77
N ALA A 394 4.27 -2.69 10.64
CA ALA A 394 3.58 -3.39 9.56
C ALA A 394 4.52 -3.69 8.39
N ARG A 395 4.45 -4.88 7.82
CA ARG A 395 5.22 -5.32 6.64
C ARG A 395 4.29 -6.01 5.65
N GLY A 396 4.43 -5.73 4.35
CA GLY A 396 3.50 -6.15 3.30
C GLY A 396 2.30 -5.22 3.15
N PRO A 397 1.19 -5.67 2.56
CA PRO A 397 -0.05 -4.90 2.46
C PRO A 397 -0.56 -4.49 3.84
N VAL A 398 -0.87 -3.20 4.02
CA VAL A 398 -1.26 -2.60 5.30
C VAL A 398 -2.76 -2.41 5.34
N GLY A 399 -3.48 -3.38 5.87
CA GLY A 399 -4.91 -3.34 6.14
C GLY A 399 -5.24 -2.79 7.53
N LEU A 400 -6.44 -3.11 8.05
CA LEU A 400 -6.92 -2.62 9.35
C LEU A 400 -5.99 -2.99 10.51
N ASP A 401 -5.45 -4.22 10.51
CA ASP A 401 -4.52 -4.67 11.55
C ASP A 401 -3.25 -3.82 11.60
N GLY A 402 -2.70 -3.48 10.43
CA GLY A 402 -1.52 -2.63 10.32
C GLY A 402 -1.75 -1.18 10.73
N LEU A 403 -3.01 -0.72 10.80
CA LEU A 403 -3.40 0.58 11.33
C LEU A 403 -3.70 0.56 12.84
N THR A 404 -3.35 -0.54 13.51
CA THR A 404 -3.50 -0.73 14.96
C THR A 404 -2.18 -1.19 15.56
N SER A 405 -2.08 -1.13 16.88
CA SER A 405 -0.98 -1.65 17.67
C SER A 405 -1.52 -2.51 18.81
N GLN A 406 -0.66 -3.17 19.54
CA GLN A 406 -1.04 -3.96 20.72
C GLN A 406 -0.46 -3.36 21.99
N LYS A 407 -1.28 -3.19 23.03
CA LYS A 407 -0.85 -2.88 24.37
C LYS A 407 -1.05 -4.07 25.30
N TYR A 408 -0.24 -4.19 26.33
CA TYR A 408 -0.47 -5.17 27.38
C TYR A 408 -1.68 -4.78 28.23
N VAL A 409 -2.51 -5.78 28.55
CA VAL A 409 -3.57 -5.69 29.55
C VAL A 409 -3.26 -6.70 30.65
N VAL A 410 -3.40 -6.26 31.90
CA VAL A 410 -3.10 -7.06 33.09
C VAL A 410 -4.33 -7.05 33.97
N LEU A 411 -4.82 -8.24 34.31
CA LEU A 411 -5.87 -8.44 35.29
C LEU A 411 -5.28 -9.06 36.54
N GLY A 412 -5.55 -8.46 37.68
CA GLY A 412 -5.10 -8.93 38.97
C GLY A 412 -6.21 -8.81 40.03
N ASP A 413 -5.96 -9.38 41.19
CA ASP A 413 -6.81 -9.34 42.37
C ASP A 413 -5.93 -8.99 43.61
N GLY A 414 -5.20 -7.88 43.52
CA GLY A 414 -4.35 -7.38 44.59
C GLY A 414 -2.93 -7.99 44.65
N GLN A 415 -2.48 -8.74 43.67
CA GLN A 415 -1.11 -9.27 43.63
C GLN A 415 -0.09 -8.13 43.63
N ILE A 416 0.96 -8.29 44.44
CA ILE A 416 2.12 -7.38 44.49
C ILE A 416 3.38 -8.10 44.04
N ARG A 417 4.34 -7.35 43.57
CA ARG A 417 5.68 -7.88 43.28
C ARG A 417 6.49 -7.91 44.56
N VAL A 418 6.94 -9.09 44.93
CA VAL A 418 7.83 -9.36 46.11
C VAL A 418 9.24 -9.59 45.65
#